data_6bac7c712b04813f61b51b679f14243b
#
_entry.id   6bac7c712b04813f61b51b679f14243b
#
_cell.length_a   1.000
_cell.length_b   1.000
_cell.length_c   1.000
_cell.angle_alpha   90.00
_cell.angle_beta   90.00
_cell.angle_gamma   90.00
#
_symmetry.space_group_name_H-M   'P 1'
#
loop_
_entity.id
_entity.type
_entity.pdbx_description
1 polymer ?
#
loop_
_entity_poly.entity_id
_entity_poly.type
_entity_poly.pdbx_seq_one_letter_code
_entity_poly.pdbx_strand_id
1 'polypeptide(L)'
;MATKANYKLEEIGAGKVGFSKTRSIIEAGFYGNNVVKVNTLKEAYNLAKNSPGTIVTDMPVYRGEEFGLDTDAKVLLFNDGAVTGRYAAARRIKGEPGVDDAKLDKVVMDAMYKTRFKKLYHAQVFVGLDPEFMVKAHLLIPEGEENLMYNWMLNFQYMSDEYIKMYKSSKAVGDGNEPDIYIFSDPQWAPAPSPDVDYSCLSDDMTLCYFDTDQNCAAILGMKYFGEHKKGTLTMAWAIANRNGYASCHGGQKEYSLPDGRKYVASVFGLSGSGKSTLTHAKHNNKYGDSAITVLHDDAFIINSDTCASIALEPTYFDKTADYPTGCPDNQYLLTAQNCSATMDEDGKIQLVTEDIRNGNGRAIKSKLWSPNRVDKINSPVNSIIWIMKDPTIPPVVKLKGSALASVMGATLATKTSTAE
;
A
#
# COMPACT_ATOMS: atom_id res chain seq x y z
N MET A 1 19.82 -14.54 -3.31
CA MET A 1 20.33 -14.66 -4.70
C MET A 1 21.82 -14.83 -4.66
N ALA A 2 22.41 -15.77 -5.44
CA ALA A 2 23.84 -15.77 -5.68
C ALA A 2 24.14 -14.53 -6.55
N THR A 3 24.97 -13.64 -6.07
CA THR A 3 25.44 -12.49 -6.84
C THR A 3 26.23 -13.00 -8.04
N LYS A 4 25.83 -12.64 -9.25
CA LYS A 4 26.60 -12.95 -10.44
C LYS A 4 27.94 -12.24 -10.36
N ALA A 5 29.03 -12.98 -10.23
CA ALA A 5 30.37 -12.41 -10.00
C ALA A 5 30.99 -11.76 -11.25
N ASN A 6 30.54 -12.16 -12.44
CA ASN A 6 31.09 -11.67 -13.71
C ASN A 6 29.96 -11.42 -14.70
N TYR A 7 30.01 -10.28 -15.38
CA TYR A 7 29.08 -9.87 -16.43
C TYR A 7 29.84 -9.72 -17.75
N LYS A 8 29.24 -10.14 -18.83
CA LYS A 8 29.76 -9.82 -20.18
C LYS A 8 29.41 -8.39 -20.51
N LEU A 9 30.19 -7.75 -21.38
CA LEU A 9 29.99 -6.36 -21.78
C LEU A 9 28.61 -6.14 -22.38
N GLU A 10 28.10 -7.12 -23.13
CA GLU A 10 26.75 -7.09 -23.73
C GLU A 10 25.61 -7.17 -22.70
N GLU A 11 25.87 -7.66 -21.51
CA GLU A 11 24.92 -7.73 -20.40
C GLU A 11 24.88 -6.41 -19.62
N ILE A 12 25.99 -5.68 -19.59
CA ILE A 12 26.11 -4.38 -18.95
C ILE A 12 25.51 -3.34 -19.90
N GLY A 13 24.37 -2.76 -19.56
CA GLY A 13 23.67 -1.78 -20.37
C GLY A 13 22.55 -2.34 -21.26
N ALA A 14 22.35 -3.66 -21.28
CA ALA A 14 21.22 -4.28 -21.98
C ALA A 14 19.92 -4.37 -21.13
N GLY A 15 19.92 -3.84 -19.90
CA GLY A 15 18.80 -3.96 -18.95
C GLY A 15 18.55 -5.38 -18.42
N LYS A 16 19.25 -6.38 -18.94
CA LYS A 16 19.09 -7.80 -18.57
C LYS A 16 19.61 -8.17 -17.20
N VAL A 17 20.38 -7.30 -16.58
CA VAL A 17 20.96 -7.50 -15.23
C VAL A 17 20.24 -6.69 -14.14
N GLY A 18 19.10 -6.11 -14.45
CA GLY A 18 18.37 -5.27 -13.51
C GLY A 18 19.11 -3.98 -13.16
N PHE A 19 19.96 -3.47 -14.07
CA PHE A 19 20.81 -2.32 -13.84
C PHE A 19 20.24 -1.07 -14.53
N SER A 20 19.56 -0.22 -13.77
CA SER A 20 19.19 1.13 -14.21
C SER A 20 19.89 2.17 -13.35
N LYS A 21 20.03 3.40 -13.89
CA LYS A 21 20.59 4.52 -13.14
C LYS A 21 19.74 4.82 -11.90
N THR A 22 18.43 4.88 -12.04
CA THR A 22 17.48 5.09 -10.94
C THR A 22 17.63 4.03 -9.86
N ARG A 23 17.61 2.74 -10.26
CA ARG A 23 17.79 1.62 -9.34
C ARG A 23 19.11 1.69 -8.59
N SER A 24 20.20 1.97 -9.30
CA SER A 24 21.54 2.05 -8.70
C SER A 24 21.64 3.16 -7.67
N ILE A 25 21.06 4.32 -7.95
CA ILE A 25 21.03 5.47 -7.03
C ILE A 25 20.25 5.09 -5.76
N ILE A 26 19.04 4.56 -5.91
CA ILE A 26 18.15 4.26 -4.80
C ILE A 26 18.72 3.12 -3.96
N GLU A 27 19.10 2.01 -4.58
CA GLU A 27 19.57 0.82 -3.87
C GLU A 27 20.89 1.07 -3.12
N ALA A 28 21.79 1.89 -3.67
CA ALA A 28 23.04 2.24 -3.00
C ALA A 28 22.82 2.92 -1.64
N GLY A 29 21.75 3.68 -1.48
CA GLY A 29 21.39 4.31 -0.21
C GLY A 29 21.15 3.34 0.94
N PHE A 30 20.70 2.12 0.65
CA PHE A 30 20.45 1.08 1.65
C PHE A 30 21.70 0.45 2.25
N TYR A 31 22.85 0.68 1.65
CA TYR A 31 24.15 0.11 2.07
C TYR A 31 25.01 1.12 2.82
N GLY A 32 24.50 2.33 3.05
CA GLY A 32 25.22 3.39 3.78
C GLY A 32 25.49 3.00 5.25
N ASN A 33 26.57 3.51 5.82
CA ASN A 33 26.92 3.27 7.23
C ASN A 33 26.05 4.07 8.23
N ASN A 34 25.21 4.97 7.72
CA ASN A 34 24.21 5.73 8.45
C ASN A 34 22.82 5.06 8.47
N VAL A 35 22.72 3.82 7.96
CA VAL A 35 21.45 3.07 7.87
C VAL A 35 21.30 2.11 9.04
N VAL A 36 20.19 2.23 9.75
CA VAL A 36 19.78 1.36 10.85
C VAL A 36 18.65 0.45 10.37
N LYS A 37 18.84 -0.87 10.46
CA LYS A 37 17.79 -1.83 10.12
C LYS A 37 16.77 -1.94 11.25
N VAL A 38 15.50 -1.92 10.88
CA VAL A 38 14.34 -2.16 11.76
C VAL A 38 13.70 -3.47 11.30
N ASN A 39 13.80 -4.51 12.15
CA ASN A 39 13.46 -5.87 11.75
C ASN A 39 12.08 -6.33 12.23
N THR A 40 11.53 -5.69 13.28
CA THR A 40 10.28 -6.10 13.91
C THR A 40 9.29 -4.95 14.03
N LEU A 41 8.00 -5.27 14.07
CA LEU A 41 6.96 -4.28 14.35
C LEU A 41 7.12 -3.66 15.74
N LYS A 42 7.60 -4.42 16.73
CA LYS A 42 7.87 -3.90 18.08
C LYS A 42 8.95 -2.82 18.07
N GLU A 43 10.06 -3.04 17.32
CA GLU A 43 11.10 -2.02 17.15
C GLU A 43 10.53 -0.76 16.48
N ALA A 44 9.77 -0.93 15.38
CA ALA A 44 9.14 0.16 14.67
C ALA A 44 8.14 0.94 15.54
N TYR A 45 7.32 0.23 16.34
CA TYR A 45 6.40 0.84 17.30
C TYR A 45 7.14 1.69 18.33
N ASN A 46 8.21 1.16 18.92
CA ASN A 46 9.01 1.86 19.91
C ASN A 46 9.70 3.13 19.38
N LEU A 47 10.06 3.13 18.11
CA LEU A 47 10.54 4.33 17.42
C LEU A 47 9.39 5.29 17.14
N ALA A 48 8.29 4.80 16.57
CA ALA A 48 7.15 5.61 16.15
C ALA A 48 6.48 6.36 17.30
N LYS A 49 6.36 5.74 18.48
CA LYS A 49 5.76 6.41 19.65
C LYS A 49 6.54 7.65 20.13
N ASN A 50 7.81 7.76 19.76
CA ASN A 50 8.68 8.90 20.08
C ASN A 50 8.93 9.80 18.86
N SER A 51 8.37 9.47 17.71
CA SER A 51 8.51 10.25 16.47
C SER A 51 7.75 11.58 16.58
N PRO A 52 8.25 12.67 15.98
CA PRO A 52 7.56 13.96 15.96
C PRO A 52 6.12 13.84 15.46
N GLY A 53 5.20 14.56 16.10
CA GLY A 53 3.78 14.57 15.74
C GLY A 53 2.99 13.32 16.15
N THR A 54 3.59 12.38 16.84
CA THR A 54 2.90 11.19 17.36
C THR A 54 2.23 11.47 18.70
N ILE A 55 0.96 11.09 18.82
CA ILE A 55 0.23 11.04 20.08
C ILE A 55 0.04 9.57 20.45
N VAL A 56 0.48 9.19 21.64
CA VAL A 56 0.20 7.87 22.21
C VAL A 56 -1.13 7.95 22.92
N THR A 57 -2.16 7.28 22.41
CA THR A 57 -3.48 7.24 23.05
C THR A 57 -3.49 6.22 24.20
N ASP A 58 -4.53 6.23 25.02
CA ASP A 58 -4.76 5.18 26.03
C ASP A 58 -5.58 4.01 25.50
N MET A 59 -5.99 4.05 24.22
CA MET A 59 -6.69 2.96 23.55
C MET A 59 -5.75 1.78 23.32
N PRO A 60 -6.05 0.58 23.85
CA PRO A 60 -5.21 -0.59 23.61
C PRO A 60 -5.30 -1.05 22.17
N VAL A 61 -4.19 -1.56 21.63
CA VAL A 61 -4.22 -2.33 20.39
C VAL A 61 -4.83 -3.70 20.68
N TYR A 62 -5.98 -3.99 20.07
CA TYR A 62 -6.68 -5.25 20.30
C TYR A 62 -5.85 -6.44 19.79
N ARG A 63 -5.51 -7.37 20.70
CA ARG A 63 -4.67 -8.54 20.43
C ARG A 63 -3.35 -8.17 19.74
N GLY A 64 -2.66 -7.15 20.26
CA GLY A 64 -1.40 -6.63 19.70
C GLY A 64 -0.31 -7.69 19.56
N GLU A 65 -0.30 -8.71 20.41
CA GLU A 65 0.64 -9.84 20.38
C GLU A 65 0.56 -10.64 19.08
N GLU A 66 -0.58 -10.68 18.39
CA GLU A 66 -0.71 -11.34 17.08
C GLU A 66 0.02 -10.58 15.94
N PHE A 67 0.38 -9.35 16.21
CA PHE A 67 1.19 -8.52 15.31
C PHE A 67 2.64 -8.39 15.80
N GLY A 68 3.01 -9.12 16.87
CA GLY A 68 4.34 -9.03 17.47
C GLY A 68 4.57 -7.78 18.30
N LEU A 69 3.50 -7.10 18.73
CA LEU A 69 3.53 -5.97 19.66
C LEU A 69 3.46 -6.45 21.11
N ASP A 70 3.82 -5.59 22.06
CA ASP A 70 3.60 -5.86 23.47
C ASP A 70 2.10 -5.82 23.81
N THR A 71 1.68 -6.57 24.84
CA THR A 71 0.28 -6.66 25.27
C THR A 71 -0.30 -5.33 25.76
N ASP A 72 0.55 -4.39 26.12
CA ASP A 72 0.19 -3.03 26.57
C ASP A 72 0.31 -1.98 25.46
N ALA A 73 0.58 -2.40 24.23
CA ALA A 73 0.68 -1.50 23.08
C ALA A 73 -0.61 -0.67 22.89
N LYS A 74 -0.42 0.60 22.59
CA LYS A 74 -1.50 1.58 22.40
C LYS A 74 -1.64 1.95 20.93
N VAL A 75 -2.85 2.32 20.53
CA VAL A 75 -3.11 2.93 19.23
C VAL A 75 -2.36 4.25 19.14
N LEU A 76 -1.57 4.42 18.10
CA LEU A 76 -0.83 5.66 17.85
C LEU A 76 -1.62 6.54 16.88
N LEU A 77 -1.66 7.84 17.19
CA LEU A 77 -2.22 8.86 16.31
C LEU A 77 -1.08 9.71 15.76
N PHE A 78 -1.00 9.80 14.44
CA PHE A 78 0.03 10.58 13.74
C PHE A 78 -0.56 11.89 13.22
N ASN A 79 -0.18 12.96 13.89
CA ASN A 79 -0.72 14.30 13.65
C ASN A 79 0.44 15.30 13.54
N ASP A 80 1.22 15.17 12.50
CA ASP A 80 2.39 16.00 12.25
C ASP A 80 2.05 17.40 11.70
N GLY A 81 0.77 17.75 11.71
CA GLY A 81 0.28 19.03 11.20
C GLY A 81 0.15 19.10 9.67
N ALA A 82 0.59 18.05 8.97
CA ALA A 82 0.49 18.00 7.54
C ALA A 82 -0.92 17.53 7.12
N VAL A 83 -1.67 18.43 6.55
CA VAL A 83 -2.90 18.11 5.84
C VAL A 83 -2.51 17.58 4.47
N THR A 84 -2.12 16.31 4.42
CA THR A 84 -1.62 15.74 3.20
C THR A 84 -2.61 14.73 2.65
N GLY A 85 -3.12 15.03 1.48
CA GLY A 85 -3.79 14.09 0.60
C GLY A 85 -2.80 13.60 -0.47
N ARG A 86 -3.29 12.73 -1.32
CA ARG A 86 -2.58 12.30 -2.51
C ARG A 86 -2.52 13.46 -3.51
N TYR A 87 -1.32 13.74 -4.03
CA TYR A 87 -1.13 14.70 -5.09
C TYR A 87 -0.74 13.99 -6.39
N ALA A 88 -1.72 13.76 -7.26
CA ALA A 88 -1.54 12.99 -8.49
C ALA A 88 -0.51 13.61 -9.45
N ALA A 89 -0.43 14.95 -9.47
CA ALA A 89 0.54 15.67 -10.31
C ALA A 89 2.01 15.44 -9.91
N ALA A 90 2.28 14.93 -8.71
CA ALA A 90 3.63 14.56 -8.28
C ALA A 90 4.10 13.22 -8.85
N ARG A 91 3.18 12.41 -9.39
CA ARG A 91 3.52 11.07 -9.89
C ARG A 91 4.15 11.13 -11.27
N ARG A 92 5.26 10.40 -11.40
CA ARG A 92 6.00 10.19 -12.64
C ARG A 92 6.36 8.73 -12.74
N ILE A 93 6.07 8.13 -13.90
CA ILE A 93 6.49 6.76 -14.21
C ILE A 93 7.58 6.86 -15.26
N LYS A 94 8.71 6.23 -15.00
CA LYS A 94 9.86 6.24 -15.89
C LYS A 94 9.51 5.65 -17.25
N GLY A 95 9.95 6.34 -18.30
CA GLY A 95 9.69 5.94 -19.68
C GLY A 95 8.33 6.37 -20.23
N GLU A 96 7.45 6.99 -19.44
CA GLU A 96 6.18 7.51 -19.97
C GLU A 96 6.37 8.80 -20.78
N PRO A 97 5.52 9.03 -21.80
CA PRO A 97 5.56 10.27 -22.58
C PRO A 97 5.44 11.52 -21.71
N GLY A 98 6.34 12.46 -21.90
CA GLY A 98 6.37 13.72 -21.14
C GLY A 98 7.14 13.66 -19.82
N VAL A 99 7.70 12.51 -19.46
CA VAL A 99 8.59 12.36 -18.31
C VAL A 99 10.03 12.55 -18.74
N ASP A 100 10.73 13.51 -18.13
CA ASP A 100 12.17 13.74 -18.34
C ASP A 100 12.98 12.93 -17.31
N ASP A 101 13.21 11.66 -17.64
CA ASP A 101 13.93 10.73 -16.77
C ASP A 101 15.34 11.22 -16.40
N ALA A 102 16.02 11.90 -17.30
CA ALA A 102 17.38 12.39 -17.04
C ALA A 102 17.41 13.49 -15.98
N LYS A 103 16.42 14.37 -15.97
CA LYS A 103 16.27 15.39 -14.92
C LYS A 103 15.83 14.77 -13.61
N LEU A 104 14.83 13.86 -13.63
CA LEU A 104 14.33 13.19 -12.43
C LEU A 104 15.39 12.31 -11.75
N ASP A 105 16.19 11.60 -12.51
CA ASP A 105 17.32 10.85 -11.97
C ASP A 105 18.33 11.75 -11.22
N LYS A 106 18.57 12.97 -11.72
CA LYS A 106 19.42 13.95 -11.01
C LYS A 106 18.78 14.46 -9.73
N VAL A 107 17.46 14.69 -9.72
CA VAL A 107 16.71 15.08 -8.51
C VAL A 107 16.83 14.00 -7.44
N VAL A 108 16.58 12.72 -7.82
CA VAL A 108 16.67 11.58 -6.90
C VAL A 108 18.10 11.40 -6.38
N MET A 109 19.10 11.55 -7.25
CA MET A 109 20.51 11.48 -6.87
C MET A 109 20.90 12.57 -5.87
N ASP A 110 20.47 13.81 -6.09
CA ASP A 110 20.72 14.93 -5.17
C ASP A 110 20.04 14.71 -3.83
N ALA A 111 18.78 14.28 -3.84
CA ALA A 111 18.04 13.94 -2.61
C ALA A 111 18.75 12.83 -1.83
N MET A 112 19.13 11.74 -2.48
CA MET A 112 19.85 10.63 -1.86
C MET A 112 21.21 11.08 -1.31
N TYR A 113 21.95 11.88 -2.07
CA TYR A 113 23.25 12.39 -1.63
C TYR A 113 23.13 13.27 -0.37
N LYS A 114 22.09 14.08 -0.25
CA LYS A 114 21.83 14.91 0.92
C LYS A 114 21.52 14.09 2.18
N THR A 115 21.00 12.86 2.04
CA THR A 115 20.71 12.01 3.19
C THR A 115 21.95 11.39 3.84
N ARG A 116 23.14 11.49 3.26
CA ARG A 116 24.37 10.91 3.82
C ARG A 116 24.74 11.41 5.22
N PHE A 117 24.19 12.56 5.62
CA PHE A 117 24.41 13.14 6.94
C PHE A 117 23.22 12.90 7.90
N LYS A 118 22.16 12.26 7.42
CA LYS A 118 21.00 11.89 8.22
C LYS A 118 21.14 10.44 8.65
N LYS A 119 20.64 10.12 9.82
CA LYS A 119 20.38 8.73 10.18
C LYS A 119 19.17 8.26 9.37
N LEU A 120 19.27 7.10 8.77
CA LEU A 120 18.22 6.48 7.97
C LEU A 120 17.77 5.19 8.61
N TYR A 121 16.48 4.87 8.47
CA TYR A 121 15.91 3.58 8.86
C TYR A 121 15.59 2.76 7.61
N HIS A 122 15.91 1.48 7.68
CA HIS A 122 15.60 0.47 6.66
C HIS A 122 14.64 -0.54 7.22
N ALA A 123 13.41 -0.56 6.72
CA ALA A 123 12.38 -1.54 7.02
C ALA A 123 12.14 -2.49 5.84
N GLN A 124 11.64 -3.69 6.14
CA GLN A 124 11.30 -4.72 5.15
C GLN A 124 9.93 -5.31 5.40
N VAL A 125 9.19 -5.60 4.33
CA VAL A 125 7.89 -6.27 4.37
C VAL A 125 7.74 -7.21 3.18
N PHE A 126 6.73 -8.06 3.25
CA PHE A 126 6.23 -8.82 2.10
C PHE A 126 4.94 -8.21 1.56
N VAL A 127 4.79 -8.27 0.24
CA VAL A 127 3.58 -7.88 -0.51
C VAL A 127 3.12 -9.10 -1.30
N GLY A 128 1.84 -9.45 -1.18
CA GLY A 128 1.35 -10.77 -1.57
C GLY A 128 1.44 -11.76 -0.40
N LEU A 129 0.39 -12.54 -0.20
CA LEU A 129 0.20 -13.32 1.02
C LEU A 129 0.10 -14.84 0.75
N ASP A 130 0.54 -15.27 -0.44
CA ASP A 130 0.51 -16.68 -0.85
C ASP A 130 1.77 -17.03 -1.64
N PRO A 131 2.34 -18.26 -1.49
CA PRO A 131 3.56 -18.64 -2.19
C PRO A 131 3.46 -18.63 -3.72
N GLU A 132 2.26 -18.58 -4.31
CA GLU A 132 2.13 -18.38 -5.75
C GLU A 132 2.51 -16.97 -6.19
N PHE A 133 2.37 -15.98 -5.31
CA PHE A 133 2.86 -14.62 -5.55
C PHE A 133 3.22 -13.93 -4.24
N MET A 134 4.47 -13.63 -4.07
CA MET A 134 4.99 -12.92 -2.91
C MET A 134 6.27 -12.18 -3.29
N VAL A 135 6.35 -10.91 -3.03
CA VAL A 135 7.52 -10.08 -3.28
C VAL A 135 7.97 -9.39 -2.00
N LYS A 136 9.25 -9.12 -1.89
CA LYS A 136 9.81 -8.40 -0.75
C LYS A 136 10.03 -6.93 -1.12
N ALA A 137 9.61 -6.05 -0.23
CA ALA A 137 9.79 -4.62 -0.38
C ALA A 137 10.66 -4.05 0.75
N HIS A 138 11.47 -3.08 0.40
CA HIS A 138 12.37 -2.34 1.27
C HIS A 138 11.98 -0.87 1.27
N LEU A 139 11.91 -0.26 2.45
CA LEU A 139 11.72 1.18 2.63
C LEU A 139 12.95 1.76 3.31
N LEU A 140 13.50 2.82 2.74
CA LEU A 140 14.54 3.66 3.34
C LEU A 140 13.94 5.03 3.65
N ILE A 141 14.01 5.46 4.92
CA ILE A 141 13.37 6.69 5.37
C ILE A 141 14.23 7.39 6.45
N PRO A 142 14.29 8.72 6.49
CA PRO A 142 15.09 9.42 7.49
C PRO A 142 14.49 9.39 8.89
N GLU A 143 15.33 9.61 9.89
CA GLU A 143 14.96 9.87 11.27
C GLU A 143 13.97 11.03 11.36
N GLY A 144 12.97 10.90 12.25
CA GLY A 144 11.85 11.82 12.38
C GLY A 144 10.60 11.40 11.61
N GLU A 145 10.67 10.34 10.82
CA GLU A 145 9.55 9.79 10.02
C GLU A 145 9.23 8.33 10.40
N GLU A 146 9.56 7.93 11.61
CA GLU A 146 9.39 6.54 12.08
C GLU A 146 7.92 6.14 12.20
N ASN A 147 7.02 7.10 12.40
CA ASN A 147 5.58 6.89 12.39
C ASN A 147 5.09 6.43 11.00
N LEU A 148 5.62 7.02 9.94
CA LEU A 148 5.33 6.63 8.56
C LEU A 148 5.86 5.23 8.25
N MET A 149 7.09 4.92 8.69
CA MET A 149 7.68 3.58 8.58
C MET A 149 6.84 2.53 9.32
N TYR A 150 6.41 2.82 10.53
CA TYR A 150 5.57 1.92 11.32
C TYR A 150 4.23 1.64 10.62
N ASN A 151 3.57 2.67 10.09
CA ASN A 151 2.36 2.50 9.28
C ASN A 151 2.59 1.59 8.07
N TRP A 152 3.73 1.77 7.38
CA TRP A 152 4.07 0.95 6.22
C TRP A 152 4.27 -0.53 6.61
N MET A 153 4.95 -0.80 7.72
CA MET A 153 5.14 -2.16 8.23
C MET A 153 3.84 -2.80 8.73
N LEU A 154 2.91 -2.02 9.27
CA LEU A 154 1.58 -2.49 9.67
C LEU A 154 0.69 -2.81 8.47
N ASN A 155 0.78 -2.00 7.42
CA ASN A 155 -0.09 -2.15 6.25
C ASN A 155 0.23 -3.39 5.43
N PHE A 156 1.50 -3.75 5.34
CA PHE A 156 1.99 -4.93 4.63
C PHE A 156 2.33 -6.05 5.60
N GLN A 157 2.74 -7.19 5.05
CA GLN A 157 3.11 -8.32 5.90
C GLN A 157 4.53 -8.16 6.42
N TYR A 158 4.67 -7.98 7.72
CA TYR A 158 5.98 -7.92 8.39
C TYR A 158 6.72 -9.28 8.33
N MET A 159 8.04 -9.22 8.56
CA MET A 159 8.95 -10.36 8.46
C MET A 159 8.76 -11.31 9.65
N SER A 160 7.92 -12.35 9.50
CA SER A 160 7.80 -13.45 10.45
C SER A 160 8.44 -14.72 9.88
N ASP A 161 8.78 -15.68 10.72
CA ASP A 161 9.39 -16.95 10.29
C ASP A 161 8.51 -17.71 9.29
N GLU A 162 7.22 -17.67 9.45
CA GLU A 162 6.23 -18.27 8.55
C GLU A 162 6.33 -17.65 7.15
N TYR A 163 6.23 -16.33 7.07
CA TYR A 163 6.25 -15.61 5.81
C TYR A 163 7.65 -15.58 5.16
N ILE A 164 8.72 -15.63 5.96
CA ILE A 164 10.09 -15.82 5.43
C ILE A 164 10.22 -17.19 4.74
N LYS A 165 9.65 -18.25 5.31
CA LYS A 165 9.63 -19.59 4.68
C LYS A 165 8.77 -19.57 3.40
N MET A 166 7.58 -18.96 3.48
CA MET A 166 6.66 -18.81 2.34
C MET A 166 7.34 -18.06 1.19
N TYR A 167 8.01 -16.96 1.47
CA TYR A 167 8.73 -16.17 0.48
C TYR A 167 9.82 -16.97 -0.26
N LYS A 168 10.55 -17.84 0.45
CA LYS A 168 11.58 -18.71 -0.17
C LYS A 168 11.03 -19.70 -1.19
N SER A 169 9.74 -20.03 -1.10
CA SER A 169 9.03 -20.89 -2.03
C SER A 169 8.14 -20.12 -3.02
N SER A 170 8.15 -18.80 -2.98
CA SER A 170 7.32 -17.95 -3.85
C SER A 170 7.76 -18.08 -5.31
N LYS A 171 6.77 -18.17 -6.21
CA LYS A 171 7.00 -18.22 -7.66
C LYS A 171 7.60 -16.91 -8.20
N ALA A 172 7.23 -15.78 -7.64
CA ALA A 172 7.79 -14.48 -8.04
C ALA A 172 9.29 -14.36 -7.78
N VAL A 173 9.81 -15.14 -6.84
CA VAL A 173 11.24 -15.21 -6.48
C VAL A 173 11.91 -16.47 -7.04
N GLY A 174 11.17 -17.58 -7.12
CA GLY A 174 11.68 -18.91 -7.46
C GLY A 174 12.35 -18.99 -8.82
N ASP A 175 11.88 -18.25 -9.80
CA ASP A 175 12.47 -18.17 -11.14
C ASP A 175 13.65 -17.18 -11.22
N GLY A 176 13.97 -16.48 -10.12
CA GLY A 176 15.14 -15.60 -10.00
C GLY A 176 15.09 -14.34 -10.86
N ASN A 177 13.95 -14.05 -11.46
CA ASN A 177 13.81 -12.98 -12.46
C ASN A 177 13.31 -11.65 -11.89
N GLU A 178 12.74 -11.65 -10.68
CA GLU A 178 12.19 -10.44 -10.08
C GLU A 178 13.06 -9.98 -8.90
N PRO A 179 13.71 -8.82 -9.02
CA PRO A 179 14.41 -8.22 -7.89
C PRO A 179 13.42 -7.70 -6.84
N ASP A 180 13.88 -7.60 -5.59
CA ASP A 180 13.12 -6.97 -4.52
C ASP A 180 12.74 -5.52 -4.89
N ILE A 181 11.65 -5.03 -4.31
CA ILE A 181 11.22 -3.63 -4.43
C ILE A 181 12.06 -2.76 -3.49
N TYR A 182 12.57 -1.62 -3.98
CA TYR A 182 13.30 -0.64 -3.18
C TYR A 182 12.63 0.73 -3.28
N ILE A 183 12.24 1.28 -2.12
CA ILE A 183 11.59 2.59 -2.03
C ILE A 183 12.45 3.49 -1.15
N PHE A 184 12.93 4.57 -1.72
CA PHE A 184 13.55 5.66 -0.99
C PHE A 184 12.49 6.73 -0.71
N SER A 185 12.33 7.12 0.54
CA SER A 185 11.44 8.21 0.92
C SER A 185 12.17 9.25 1.78
N ASP A 186 12.03 10.51 1.43
CA ASP A 186 12.37 11.63 2.32
C ASP A 186 11.18 12.60 2.37
N PRO A 187 10.23 12.40 3.31
CA PRO A 187 9.05 13.24 3.43
C PRO A 187 9.33 14.70 3.74
N GLN A 188 10.51 15.00 4.32
CA GLN A 188 10.95 16.36 4.65
C GLN A 188 11.78 16.99 3.54
N TRP A 189 12.00 16.26 2.44
CA TRP A 189 12.78 16.79 1.33
C TRP A 189 12.09 18.01 0.71
N ALA A 190 12.90 19.00 0.39
CA ALA A 190 12.51 20.15 -0.41
C ALA A 190 13.62 20.47 -1.41
N PRO A 191 13.28 21.00 -2.61
CA PRO A 191 14.26 21.49 -3.55
C PRO A 191 15.12 22.58 -2.89
N ALA A 192 16.43 22.51 -3.09
CA ALA A 192 17.35 23.56 -2.69
C ALA A 192 18.19 23.97 -3.91
N PRO A 193 18.52 25.25 -4.08
CA PRO A 193 19.30 25.70 -5.21
C PRO A 193 20.55 24.84 -5.44
N SER A 194 20.71 24.32 -6.64
CA SER A 194 21.84 23.51 -7.06
C SER A 194 22.18 23.84 -8.50
N PRO A 195 23.46 24.08 -8.85
CA PRO A 195 23.86 24.40 -10.22
C PRO A 195 23.64 23.19 -11.17
N ASP A 196 23.58 21.98 -10.63
CA ASP A 196 23.55 20.73 -11.40
C ASP A 196 22.17 20.10 -11.51
N VAL A 197 21.16 20.62 -10.78
CA VAL A 197 19.82 20.03 -10.71
C VAL A 197 18.76 21.03 -11.16
N ASP A 198 18.04 20.64 -12.19
CA ASP A 198 16.90 21.39 -12.71
C ASP A 198 15.60 20.84 -12.11
N TYR A 199 14.97 21.60 -11.22
CA TYR A 199 13.73 21.25 -10.56
C TYR A 199 12.46 21.63 -11.35
N SER A 200 12.59 22.18 -12.55
CA SER A 200 11.44 22.55 -13.40
C SER A 200 10.60 21.36 -13.87
N CYS A 201 11.11 20.13 -13.68
CA CYS A 201 10.38 18.89 -13.98
C CYS A 201 9.45 18.43 -12.84
N LEU A 202 9.48 19.12 -11.68
CA LEU A 202 8.62 18.80 -10.55
C LEU A 202 7.20 19.36 -10.73
N SER A 203 6.29 18.93 -9.87
CA SER A 203 4.96 19.49 -9.73
C SER A 203 4.98 20.88 -9.06
N ASP A 204 3.87 21.62 -9.11
CA ASP A 204 3.77 22.97 -8.54
C ASP A 204 4.05 23.02 -7.02
N ASP A 205 3.72 21.95 -6.27
CA ASP A 205 4.05 21.83 -4.84
C ASP A 205 5.44 21.24 -4.57
N MET A 206 6.27 21.16 -5.62
CA MET A 206 7.67 20.73 -5.49
C MET A 206 7.86 19.37 -4.82
N THR A 207 6.90 18.45 -5.01
CA THR A 207 6.98 17.07 -4.55
C THR A 207 7.23 16.11 -5.70
N LEU A 208 7.71 14.91 -5.41
CA LEU A 208 8.01 13.91 -6.43
C LEU A 208 7.70 12.50 -5.92
N CYS A 209 6.93 11.76 -6.72
CA CYS A 209 6.77 10.32 -6.60
C CYS A 209 7.19 9.68 -7.93
N TYR A 210 8.44 9.23 -8.01
CA TYR A 210 9.05 8.72 -9.24
C TYR A 210 9.21 7.21 -9.17
N PHE A 211 8.63 6.50 -10.13
CA PHE A 211 8.54 5.04 -10.17
C PHE A 211 9.26 4.48 -11.39
N ASP A 212 10.25 3.62 -11.18
CA ASP A 212 10.86 2.77 -12.21
C ASP A 212 10.27 1.35 -12.05
N THR A 213 9.15 1.12 -12.73
CA THR A 213 8.38 -0.13 -12.63
C THR A 213 9.12 -1.32 -13.23
N ASP A 214 10.01 -1.10 -14.18
CA ASP A 214 10.80 -2.17 -14.82
C ASP A 214 11.91 -2.67 -13.90
N GLN A 215 12.40 -1.79 -13.01
CA GLN A 215 13.50 -2.07 -12.11
C GLN A 215 13.09 -2.17 -10.63
N ASN A 216 11.78 -2.19 -10.37
CA ASN A 216 11.21 -2.34 -9.03
C ASN A 216 11.76 -1.34 -8.01
N CYS A 217 11.86 -0.07 -8.36
CA CYS A 217 12.30 0.95 -7.43
C CYS A 217 11.52 2.26 -7.56
N ALA A 218 11.46 3.02 -6.46
CA ALA A 218 10.77 4.29 -6.41
C ALA A 218 11.44 5.29 -5.47
N ALA A 219 11.28 6.57 -5.77
CA ALA A 219 11.60 7.68 -4.86
C ALA A 219 10.34 8.48 -4.55
N ILE A 220 10.09 8.76 -3.26
CA ILE A 220 8.96 9.56 -2.77
C ILE A 220 9.54 10.71 -1.96
N LEU A 221 9.48 11.92 -2.50
CA LEU A 221 10.15 13.09 -1.97
C LEU A 221 9.16 14.21 -1.64
N GLY A 222 9.29 14.81 -0.45
CA GLY A 222 8.44 15.91 0.01
C GLY A 222 7.00 15.50 0.33
N MET A 223 6.72 14.20 0.47
CA MET A 223 5.37 13.66 0.63
C MET A 223 5.24 12.92 1.95
N LYS A 224 4.45 13.46 2.88
CA LYS A 224 4.17 12.85 4.20
C LYS A 224 2.95 11.93 4.20
N TYR A 225 2.11 11.99 3.19
CA TYR A 225 0.89 11.18 3.12
C TYR A 225 1.22 9.69 2.98
N PHE A 226 0.88 8.92 4.01
CA PHE A 226 1.12 7.47 4.04
C PHE A 226 0.48 6.73 2.85
N GLY A 227 -0.70 7.16 2.42
CA GLY A 227 -1.39 6.55 1.28
C GLY A 227 -0.55 6.52 0.00
N GLU A 228 0.37 7.46 -0.20
CA GLU A 228 1.28 7.44 -1.35
C GLU A 228 2.36 6.35 -1.21
N HIS A 229 2.89 6.14 0.00
CA HIS A 229 3.84 5.05 0.29
C HIS A 229 3.17 3.69 0.13
N LYS A 230 1.93 3.54 0.60
CA LYS A 230 1.12 2.35 0.40
C LYS A 230 0.89 2.09 -1.10
N LYS A 231 0.33 3.07 -1.81
CA LYS A 231 0.00 2.90 -3.24
C LYS A 231 1.25 2.80 -4.13
N GLY A 232 2.35 3.45 -3.75
CA GLY A 232 3.63 3.30 -4.44
C GLY A 232 4.16 1.87 -4.35
N THR A 233 4.16 1.28 -3.15
CA THR A 233 4.55 -0.12 -2.95
C THR A 233 3.65 -1.07 -3.76
N LEU A 234 2.33 -0.85 -3.72
CA LEU A 234 1.37 -1.63 -4.52
C LEU A 234 1.59 -1.45 -6.03
N THR A 235 1.93 -0.25 -6.49
CA THR A 235 2.24 -0.01 -7.92
C THR A 235 3.39 -0.90 -8.38
N MET A 236 4.46 -1.01 -7.58
CA MET A 236 5.57 -1.92 -7.89
C MET A 236 5.15 -3.38 -7.86
N ALA A 237 4.41 -3.80 -6.83
CA ALA A 237 3.93 -5.18 -6.73
C ALA A 237 2.98 -5.55 -7.88
N TRP A 238 2.10 -4.64 -8.30
CA TRP A 238 1.22 -4.83 -9.44
C TRP A 238 1.97 -4.90 -10.78
N ALA A 239 3.04 -4.13 -10.96
CA ALA A 239 3.89 -4.23 -12.15
C ALA A 239 4.56 -5.61 -12.21
N ILE A 240 5.10 -6.10 -11.08
CA ILE A 240 5.66 -7.46 -10.98
C ILE A 240 4.57 -8.50 -11.27
N ALA A 241 3.39 -8.38 -10.67
CA ALA A 241 2.27 -9.30 -10.88
C ALA A 241 1.88 -9.38 -12.37
N ASN A 242 1.78 -8.22 -13.03
CA ASN A 242 1.44 -8.16 -14.45
C ASN A 242 2.47 -8.90 -15.32
N ARG A 243 3.77 -8.70 -15.07
CA ARG A 243 4.83 -9.43 -15.80
C ARG A 243 4.83 -10.93 -15.54
N ASN A 244 4.26 -11.37 -14.42
CA ASN A 244 4.17 -12.77 -14.01
C ASN A 244 2.81 -13.41 -14.26
N GLY A 245 2.01 -12.86 -15.17
CA GLY A 245 0.75 -13.47 -15.64
C GLY A 245 -0.44 -13.25 -14.69
N TYR A 246 -0.45 -12.14 -13.94
CA TYR A 246 -1.58 -11.76 -13.10
C TYR A 246 -2.22 -10.46 -13.58
N ALA A 247 -3.52 -10.36 -13.43
CA ALA A 247 -4.25 -9.09 -13.56
C ALA A 247 -4.18 -8.33 -12.23
N SER A 248 -3.75 -7.07 -12.30
CA SER A 248 -3.65 -6.17 -11.15
C SER A 248 -4.99 -5.53 -10.84
N CYS A 249 -5.46 -5.64 -9.60
CA CYS A 249 -6.81 -5.24 -9.20
C CYS A 249 -6.81 -4.25 -8.03
N HIS A 250 -7.42 -3.07 -8.27
CA HIS A 250 -7.75 -2.12 -7.22
C HIS A 250 -9.26 -2.17 -6.98
N GLY A 251 -9.69 -3.00 -6.07
CA GLY A 251 -11.11 -3.29 -5.83
C GLY A 251 -11.30 -4.19 -4.64
N GLY A 252 -12.52 -4.70 -4.49
CA GLY A 252 -12.85 -5.69 -3.49
C GLY A 252 -13.21 -7.03 -4.10
N GLN A 253 -12.99 -8.12 -3.37
CA GLN A 253 -13.39 -9.44 -3.82
C GLN A 253 -13.90 -10.29 -2.67
N LYS A 254 -14.97 -11.04 -2.94
CA LYS A 254 -15.53 -12.03 -2.01
C LYS A 254 -16.06 -13.26 -2.73
N GLU A 255 -16.07 -14.35 -2.00
CA GLU A 255 -16.63 -15.63 -2.42
C GLU A 255 -17.89 -15.95 -1.61
N TYR A 256 -18.94 -16.41 -2.28
CA TYR A 256 -20.14 -16.94 -1.69
C TYR A 256 -20.15 -18.46 -1.78
N SER A 257 -20.39 -19.13 -0.66
CA SER A 257 -20.73 -20.55 -0.62
C SER A 257 -22.24 -20.69 -0.80
N LEU A 258 -22.66 -21.20 -1.96
CA LEU A 258 -24.09 -21.36 -2.26
C LEU A 258 -24.67 -22.63 -1.62
N PRO A 259 -26.00 -22.68 -1.35
CA PRO A 259 -26.62 -23.84 -0.73
C PRO A 259 -26.47 -25.16 -1.50
N ASP A 260 -26.25 -25.08 -2.79
CA ASP A 260 -26.01 -26.23 -3.67
C ASP A 260 -24.55 -26.71 -3.72
N GLY A 261 -23.68 -26.11 -2.88
CA GLY A 261 -22.25 -26.43 -2.79
C GLY A 261 -21.37 -25.71 -3.81
N ARG A 262 -21.93 -24.93 -4.73
CA ARG A 262 -21.15 -24.11 -5.67
C ARG A 262 -20.53 -22.91 -4.96
N LYS A 263 -19.40 -22.46 -5.50
CA LYS A 263 -18.74 -21.21 -5.12
C LYS A 263 -19.05 -20.14 -6.15
N TYR A 264 -19.27 -18.91 -5.70
CA TYR A 264 -19.50 -17.77 -6.55
C TYR A 264 -18.62 -16.61 -6.11
N VAL A 265 -17.67 -16.21 -6.96
CA VAL A 265 -16.71 -15.14 -6.68
C VAL A 265 -17.14 -13.86 -7.39
N ALA A 266 -17.30 -12.80 -6.63
CA ALA A 266 -17.62 -11.47 -7.12
C ALA A 266 -16.46 -10.50 -6.84
N SER A 267 -15.97 -9.85 -7.91
CA SER A 267 -15.00 -8.75 -7.81
C SER A 267 -15.70 -7.42 -8.01
N VAL A 268 -15.40 -6.44 -7.16
CA VAL A 268 -16.09 -5.16 -7.07
C VAL A 268 -15.10 -4.04 -7.34
N PHE A 269 -15.36 -3.24 -8.36
CA PHE A 269 -14.51 -2.13 -8.78
C PHE A 269 -15.29 -0.82 -8.80
N GLY A 270 -14.60 0.30 -8.63
CA GLY A 270 -15.15 1.64 -8.66
C GLY A 270 -14.22 2.64 -8.00
N LEU A 271 -14.52 3.91 -8.09
CA LEU A 271 -13.69 4.97 -7.56
C LEU A 271 -13.80 5.11 -6.04
N SER A 272 -12.94 5.95 -5.46
CA SER A 272 -13.00 6.23 -4.02
C SER A 272 -14.39 6.72 -3.61
N GLY A 273 -14.92 6.20 -2.50
CA GLY A 273 -16.27 6.55 -2.01
C GLY A 273 -17.44 5.99 -2.82
N SER A 274 -17.22 5.11 -3.81
CA SER A 274 -18.30 4.47 -4.56
C SER A 274 -19.00 3.34 -3.78
N GLY A 275 -18.44 2.89 -2.67
CA GLY A 275 -19.00 1.82 -1.85
C GLY A 275 -18.34 0.44 -2.05
N LYS A 276 -17.14 0.35 -2.64
CA LYS A 276 -16.42 -0.91 -2.81
C LYS A 276 -16.28 -1.70 -1.51
N SER A 277 -15.68 -1.09 -0.49
CA SER A 277 -15.46 -1.74 0.82
C SER A 277 -16.77 -2.12 1.46
N THR A 278 -17.78 -1.23 1.42
CA THR A 278 -19.12 -1.50 1.94
C THR A 278 -19.75 -2.74 1.28
N LEU A 279 -19.70 -2.84 -0.05
CA LEU A 279 -20.28 -4.00 -0.74
C LEU A 279 -19.44 -5.26 -0.51
N THR A 280 -18.11 -5.16 -0.45
CA THR A 280 -17.22 -6.29 -0.21
C THR A 280 -17.49 -6.92 1.15
N HIS A 281 -17.63 -6.11 2.20
CA HIS A 281 -17.89 -6.58 3.56
C HIS A 281 -19.38 -6.77 3.90
N ALA A 282 -20.31 -6.44 2.98
CA ALA A 282 -21.75 -6.59 3.23
C ALA A 282 -22.12 -8.05 3.50
N LYS A 283 -22.80 -8.27 4.62
CA LYS A 283 -23.31 -9.59 5.06
C LYS A 283 -24.72 -9.89 4.49
N HIS A 284 -25.29 -9.01 3.68
CA HIS A 284 -26.61 -9.15 3.05
C HIS A 284 -27.72 -9.51 4.03
N ASN A 285 -27.79 -8.81 5.18
CA ASN A 285 -28.74 -9.05 6.28
C ASN A 285 -28.66 -10.49 6.83
N ASN A 286 -27.47 -11.07 6.81
CA ASN A 286 -27.21 -12.47 7.24
C ASN A 286 -28.02 -13.55 6.50
N LYS A 287 -28.53 -13.20 5.30
CA LYS A 287 -29.34 -14.11 4.49
C LYS A 287 -28.66 -15.46 4.21
N TYR A 288 -27.33 -15.45 4.14
CA TYR A 288 -26.55 -16.65 3.80
C TYR A 288 -25.83 -17.26 5.01
N GLY A 289 -25.94 -16.64 6.20
CA GLY A 289 -25.17 -17.04 7.39
C GLY A 289 -23.72 -16.53 7.36
N ASP A 290 -23.08 -16.46 8.50
CA ASP A 290 -21.74 -15.87 8.67
C ASP A 290 -20.64 -16.64 7.91
N SER A 291 -20.76 -17.97 7.80
CA SER A 291 -19.77 -18.82 7.13
C SER A 291 -19.92 -18.89 5.61
N ALA A 292 -20.98 -18.33 5.06
CA ALA A 292 -21.28 -18.41 3.62
C ALA A 292 -20.54 -17.35 2.78
N ILE A 293 -19.92 -16.37 3.42
CA ILE A 293 -19.19 -15.30 2.73
C ILE A 293 -17.75 -15.29 3.21
N THR A 294 -16.83 -15.43 2.26
CA THR A 294 -15.39 -15.29 2.48
C THR A 294 -14.89 -14.05 1.78
N VAL A 295 -14.13 -13.20 2.46
CA VAL A 295 -13.57 -11.95 1.92
C VAL A 295 -12.11 -12.16 1.60
N LEU A 296 -11.68 -11.82 0.38
CA LEU A 296 -10.26 -11.75 0.04
C LEU A 296 -9.63 -10.46 0.55
N HIS A 297 -10.04 -9.35 -0.02
CA HIS A 297 -9.63 -7.99 0.36
C HIS A 297 -10.61 -6.98 -0.26
N ASP A 298 -10.52 -5.70 0.14
CA ASP A 298 -11.39 -4.63 -0.36
C ASP A 298 -10.64 -3.51 -1.11
N ASP A 299 -9.30 -3.59 -1.22
CA ASP A 299 -8.48 -2.57 -1.88
C ASP A 299 -7.48 -3.13 -2.89
N ALA A 300 -6.61 -4.10 -2.51
CA ALA A 300 -5.52 -4.54 -3.36
C ALA A 300 -5.41 -6.08 -3.44
N PHE A 301 -5.54 -6.60 -4.65
CA PHE A 301 -5.38 -8.03 -4.94
C PHE A 301 -4.93 -8.25 -6.39
N ILE A 302 -4.62 -9.48 -6.71
CA ILE A 302 -4.27 -9.92 -8.07
C ILE A 302 -5.07 -11.17 -8.44
N ILE A 303 -5.28 -11.37 -9.73
CA ILE A 303 -5.97 -12.54 -10.29
C ILE A 303 -5.02 -13.23 -11.27
N ASN A 304 -4.75 -14.50 -11.08
CA ASN A 304 -3.95 -15.30 -11.99
C ASN A 304 -4.68 -15.46 -13.34
N SER A 305 -3.99 -15.19 -14.45
CA SER A 305 -4.59 -15.21 -15.80
C SER A 305 -4.99 -16.61 -16.25
N ASP A 306 -4.31 -17.66 -15.78
CA ASP A 306 -4.54 -19.03 -16.20
C ASP A 306 -5.57 -19.75 -15.32
N THR A 307 -5.39 -19.64 -13.97
CA THR A 307 -6.23 -20.37 -13.02
C THR A 307 -7.44 -19.56 -12.54
N CYS A 308 -7.43 -18.25 -12.76
CA CYS A 308 -8.38 -17.28 -12.21
C CYS A 308 -8.45 -17.27 -10.68
N ALA A 309 -7.47 -17.86 -9.99
CA ALA A 309 -7.32 -17.75 -8.56
C ALA A 309 -6.86 -16.35 -8.18
N SER A 310 -7.25 -15.87 -7.01
CA SER A 310 -6.97 -14.50 -6.56
C SER A 310 -6.17 -14.50 -5.27
N ILE A 311 -5.23 -13.54 -5.13
CA ILE A 311 -4.33 -13.41 -3.98
C ILE A 311 -4.40 -11.97 -3.45
N ALA A 312 -4.56 -11.81 -2.14
CA ALA A 312 -4.48 -10.52 -1.45
C ALA A 312 -3.03 -10.03 -1.39
N LEU A 313 -2.82 -8.73 -1.57
CA LEU A 313 -1.48 -8.14 -1.52
C LEU A 313 -1.10 -7.61 -0.14
N GLU A 314 -2.07 -7.35 0.71
CA GLU A 314 -1.88 -6.76 2.04
C GLU A 314 -2.83 -7.39 3.08
N PRO A 315 -2.42 -7.50 4.36
CA PRO A 315 -3.24 -8.15 5.39
C PRO A 315 -4.22 -7.21 6.09
N THR A 316 -4.00 -5.90 6.05
CA THR A 316 -4.75 -4.90 6.82
C THR A 316 -5.58 -3.99 5.92
N TYR A 317 -6.44 -3.18 6.52
CA TYR A 317 -7.34 -2.28 5.83
C TYR A 317 -6.94 -0.83 6.09
N PHE A 318 -6.93 0.00 5.05
CA PHE A 318 -6.62 1.42 5.14
C PHE A 318 -7.82 2.25 4.73
N ASP A 319 -8.54 2.77 5.72
CA ASP A 319 -9.85 3.37 5.54
C ASP A 319 -9.90 4.85 5.94
N LYS A 320 -10.97 5.52 5.51
CA LYS A 320 -11.33 6.85 6.01
C LYS A 320 -11.91 6.73 7.42
N THR A 321 -11.42 7.52 8.36
CA THR A 321 -11.95 7.53 9.72
C THR A 321 -13.37 8.08 9.80
N ALA A 322 -13.79 8.91 8.84
CA ALA A 322 -15.16 9.40 8.75
C ALA A 322 -16.23 8.28 8.62
N ASP A 323 -15.82 7.10 8.16
CA ASP A 323 -16.69 5.91 8.07
C ASP A 323 -16.85 5.20 9.44
N TYR A 324 -16.08 5.61 10.45
CA TYR A 324 -16.01 4.99 11.78
C TYR A 324 -16.06 6.06 12.89
N PRO A 325 -17.22 6.68 13.12
CA PRO A 325 -17.35 7.75 14.11
C PRO A 325 -16.91 7.29 15.51
N THR A 326 -16.49 8.24 16.32
CA THR A 326 -16.07 7.98 17.71
C THR A 326 -17.13 7.17 18.46
N GLY A 327 -16.72 6.09 19.11
CA GLY A 327 -17.61 5.14 19.77
C GLY A 327 -18.14 4.02 18.86
N CYS A 328 -17.81 4.00 17.57
CA CYS A 328 -18.12 2.86 16.70
C CYS A 328 -17.42 1.59 17.22
N PRO A 329 -18.12 0.44 17.35
CA PRO A 329 -17.52 -0.81 17.81
C PRO A 329 -16.31 -1.27 16.97
N ASP A 330 -16.27 -0.92 15.70
CA ASP A 330 -15.17 -1.28 14.79
C ASP A 330 -13.86 -0.56 15.13
N ASN A 331 -13.92 0.53 15.91
CA ASN A 331 -12.74 1.28 16.33
C ASN A 331 -11.80 0.46 17.25
N GLN A 332 -12.30 -0.61 17.87
CA GLN A 332 -11.45 -1.55 18.60
C GLN A 332 -10.37 -2.23 17.74
N TYR A 333 -10.57 -2.29 16.42
CA TYR A 333 -9.62 -2.92 15.49
C TYR A 333 -8.60 -1.95 14.92
N LEU A 334 -8.61 -0.69 15.34
CA LEU A 334 -7.64 0.30 14.88
C LEU A 334 -6.24 -0.04 15.43
N LEU A 335 -5.25 0.03 14.55
CA LEU A 335 -3.83 -0.10 14.88
C LEU A 335 -3.17 1.28 14.97
N THR A 336 -3.48 2.14 14.03
CA THR A 336 -3.04 3.55 13.98
C THR A 336 -4.12 4.41 13.33
N ALA A 337 -4.06 5.71 13.63
CA ALA A 337 -4.85 6.73 12.91
C ALA A 337 -3.97 7.89 12.49
N GLN A 338 -4.39 8.63 11.46
CA GLN A 338 -3.71 9.81 10.93
C GLN A 338 -4.70 10.94 10.71
N ASN A 339 -4.24 12.18 10.92
CA ASN A 339 -5.01 13.39 10.67
C ASN A 339 -6.36 13.43 11.41
N CYS A 340 -6.40 12.85 12.60
CA CYS A 340 -7.53 12.83 13.50
C CYS A 340 -7.27 13.68 14.73
N SER A 341 -8.28 13.85 15.55
CA SER A 341 -8.18 14.57 16.82
C SER A 341 -8.01 13.60 17.99
N ALA A 342 -7.53 14.11 19.11
CA ALA A 342 -7.51 13.41 20.38
C ALA A 342 -8.19 14.28 21.43
N THR A 343 -8.80 13.65 22.42
CA THR A 343 -9.39 14.30 23.59
C THR A 343 -9.01 13.55 24.84
N MET A 344 -9.24 14.17 25.98
CA MET A 344 -9.09 13.53 27.29
C MET A 344 -10.47 13.17 27.83
N ASP A 345 -10.66 11.95 28.29
CA ASP A 345 -11.89 11.54 28.95
C ASP A 345 -11.94 11.97 30.44
N GLU A 346 -13.03 11.62 31.12
CA GLU A 346 -13.25 11.97 32.55
C GLU A 346 -12.20 11.36 33.48
N ASP A 347 -11.58 10.24 33.08
CA ASP A 347 -10.52 9.57 33.84
C ASP A 347 -9.12 10.13 33.52
N GLY A 348 -9.03 11.16 32.65
CA GLY A 348 -7.76 11.75 32.24
C GLY A 348 -7.01 10.94 31.20
N LYS A 349 -7.68 10.00 30.50
CA LYS A 349 -7.08 9.17 29.46
C LYS A 349 -7.21 9.82 28.09
N ILE A 350 -6.17 9.72 27.28
CA ILE A 350 -6.14 10.23 25.92
C ILE A 350 -6.90 9.26 24.99
N GLN A 351 -7.99 9.74 24.43
CA GLN A 351 -8.85 8.99 23.52
C GLN A 351 -8.74 9.53 22.09
N LEU A 352 -8.80 8.63 21.12
CA LEU A 352 -8.87 8.99 19.70
C LEU A 352 -10.28 9.51 19.37
N VAL A 353 -10.32 10.66 18.69
CA VAL A 353 -11.52 11.20 18.06
C VAL A 353 -11.36 10.98 16.55
N THR A 354 -12.14 10.07 16.00
CA THR A 354 -11.99 9.62 14.60
C THR A 354 -12.55 10.61 13.60
N GLU A 355 -13.44 11.51 14.01
CA GLU A 355 -13.94 12.59 13.18
C GLU A 355 -12.84 13.64 12.97
N ASP A 356 -12.42 13.80 11.72
CA ASP A 356 -11.55 14.91 11.35
C ASP A 356 -12.43 16.08 10.87
N ILE A 357 -12.59 17.05 11.75
CA ILE A 357 -13.41 18.24 11.45
C ILE A 357 -12.67 19.32 10.64
N ARG A 358 -11.38 19.12 10.36
CA ARG A 358 -10.55 20.12 9.69
C ARG A 358 -10.58 20.01 8.18
N ASN A 359 -10.46 18.78 7.64
CA ASN A 359 -10.30 18.58 6.19
C ASN A 359 -10.88 17.26 5.65
N GLY A 360 -11.47 16.43 6.49
CA GLY A 360 -12.06 15.16 6.08
C GLY A 360 -11.04 14.14 5.58
N ASN A 361 -9.76 14.28 5.90
CA ASN A 361 -8.67 13.43 5.43
C ASN A 361 -8.10 12.49 6.51
N GLY A 362 -8.87 12.25 7.56
CA GLY A 362 -8.55 11.24 8.57
C GLY A 362 -8.45 9.85 7.96
N ARG A 363 -7.42 9.11 8.32
CA ARG A 363 -7.16 7.74 7.87
C ARG A 363 -6.81 6.86 9.04
N ALA A 364 -7.13 5.58 8.91
CA ALA A 364 -6.74 4.57 9.89
C ALA A 364 -6.29 3.29 9.22
N ILE A 365 -5.36 2.59 9.87
CA ILE A 365 -5.05 1.20 9.56
C ILE A 365 -5.82 0.33 10.54
N LYS A 366 -6.68 -0.53 10.00
CA LYS A 366 -7.41 -1.54 10.75
C LYS A 366 -6.78 -2.91 10.61
N SER A 367 -6.79 -3.63 11.69
CA SER A 367 -6.32 -5.01 11.80
C SER A 367 -7.11 -5.96 10.91
N LYS A 368 -6.45 -7.02 10.44
CA LYS A 368 -7.10 -8.17 9.78
C LYS A 368 -8.20 -8.83 10.64
N LEU A 369 -8.15 -8.68 11.95
CA LEU A 369 -9.14 -9.22 12.88
C LEU A 369 -10.53 -8.59 12.75
N TRP A 370 -10.63 -7.42 12.13
CA TRP A 370 -11.90 -6.79 11.78
C TRP A 370 -12.75 -7.64 10.82
N SER A 371 -12.11 -8.45 9.96
CA SER A 371 -12.78 -9.31 8.99
C SER A 371 -12.47 -10.78 9.28
N PRO A 372 -13.21 -11.44 10.22
CA PRO A 372 -12.92 -12.80 10.67
C PRO A 372 -13.00 -13.85 9.56
N ASN A 373 -13.77 -13.58 8.50
CA ASN A 373 -13.93 -14.47 7.35
C ASN A 373 -12.94 -14.13 6.20
N ARG A 374 -11.91 -13.39 6.50
CA ARG A 374 -10.87 -13.04 5.54
C ARG A 374 -9.98 -14.24 5.23
N VAL A 375 -9.58 -14.35 3.96
CA VAL A 375 -8.56 -15.31 3.48
C VAL A 375 -7.51 -14.58 2.65
N ASP A 376 -6.32 -15.16 2.55
CA ASP A 376 -5.22 -14.61 1.75
C ASP A 376 -5.32 -14.99 0.27
N LYS A 377 -6.07 -16.05 -0.05
CA LYS A 377 -6.27 -16.58 -1.38
C LYS A 377 -7.68 -17.13 -1.58
N ILE A 378 -8.24 -16.88 -2.75
CA ILE A 378 -9.45 -17.56 -3.26
C ILE A 378 -9.06 -18.37 -4.48
N ASN A 379 -9.26 -19.70 -4.42
CA ASN A 379 -8.92 -20.62 -5.50
C ASN A 379 -10.00 -20.71 -6.59
N SER A 380 -11.23 -20.35 -6.24
CA SER A 380 -12.36 -20.39 -7.18
C SER A 380 -12.23 -19.27 -8.22
N PRO A 381 -12.58 -19.52 -9.48
CA PRO A 381 -12.49 -18.50 -10.52
C PRO A 381 -13.51 -17.38 -10.30
N VAL A 382 -13.17 -16.19 -10.78
CA VAL A 382 -14.05 -15.02 -10.74
C VAL A 382 -15.26 -15.25 -11.65
N ASN A 383 -16.47 -15.17 -11.07
CA ASN A 383 -17.74 -15.37 -11.78
C ASN A 383 -18.39 -14.06 -12.23
N SER A 384 -18.13 -12.97 -11.53
CA SER A 384 -18.67 -11.65 -11.90
C SER A 384 -17.71 -10.51 -11.57
N ILE A 385 -17.76 -9.50 -12.42
CA ILE A 385 -17.12 -8.20 -12.23
C ILE A 385 -18.24 -7.19 -12.06
N ILE A 386 -18.22 -6.45 -10.96
CA ILE A 386 -19.22 -5.44 -10.61
C ILE A 386 -18.55 -4.07 -10.62
N TRP A 387 -19.00 -3.20 -11.50
CA TRP A 387 -18.59 -1.80 -11.55
C TRP A 387 -19.58 -0.97 -10.74
N ILE A 388 -19.11 -0.31 -9.67
CA ILE A 388 -19.93 0.56 -8.85
C ILE A 388 -19.64 2.01 -9.25
N MET A 389 -20.72 2.75 -9.52
CA MET A 389 -20.64 4.15 -9.85
C MET A 389 -21.81 4.93 -9.20
N LYS A 390 -21.61 6.22 -9.00
CA LYS A 390 -22.63 7.15 -8.48
C LYS A 390 -23.23 7.92 -9.64
N ASP A 391 -24.11 7.30 -10.41
CA ASP A 391 -24.80 7.96 -11.52
C ASP A 391 -26.30 7.73 -11.41
N PRO A 392 -27.07 8.78 -11.04
CA PRO A 392 -28.53 8.66 -10.90
C PRO A 392 -29.27 8.56 -12.25
N THR A 393 -28.58 8.74 -13.37
CA THR A 393 -29.17 8.72 -14.70
C THR A 393 -29.26 7.34 -15.33
N ILE A 394 -28.55 6.35 -14.75
CA ILE A 394 -28.58 4.96 -15.21
C ILE A 394 -29.49 4.10 -14.29
N PRO A 395 -30.04 2.97 -14.80
CA PRO A 395 -30.76 2.04 -13.95
C PRO A 395 -29.89 1.54 -12.77
N PRO A 396 -30.49 1.20 -11.61
CA PRO A 396 -29.75 0.74 -10.44
C PRO A 396 -28.83 -0.45 -10.69
N VAL A 397 -29.17 -1.31 -11.64
CA VAL A 397 -28.35 -2.44 -12.08
C VAL A 397 -28.47 -2.62 -13.58
N VAL A 398 -27.35 -2.65 -14.28
CA VAL A 398 -27.25 -2.95 -15.71
C VAL A 398 -26.33 -4.14 -15.89
N LYS A 399 -26.86 -5.21 -16.51
CA LYS A 399 -26.03 -6.38 -16.85
C LYS A 399 -25.51 -6.22 -18.27
N LEU A 400 -24.19 -6.12 -18.41
CA LEU A 400 -23.49 -6.16 -19.68
C LEU A 400 -23.25 -7.63 -20.05
N LYS A 401 -23.51 -7.99 -21.30
CA LYS A 401 -23.20 -9.34 -21.81
C LYS A 401 -21.74 -9.39 -22.24
N GLY A 402 -21.05 -10.40 -21.69
CA GLY A 402 -19.64 -10.53 -21.55
C GLY A 402 -18.78 -10.51 -22.80
N SER A 403 -17.85 -9.61 -22.75
CA SER A 403 -16.58 -9.65 -23.47
C SER A 403 -15.62 -8.68 -22.80
N ALA A 404 -14.36 -8.66 -23.20
CA ALA A 404 -13.41 -7.64 -22.80
C ALA A 404 -13.95 -6.21 -23.05
N LEU A 405 -14.73 -6.01 -24.13
CA LEU A 405 -15.38 -4.73 -24.43
C LEU A 405 -16.38 -4.32 -23.35
N ALA A 406 -17.19 -5.23 -22.81
CA ALA A 406 -18.13 -4.93 -21.73
C ALA A 406 -17.40 -4.47 -20.45
N SER A 407 -16.26 -5.09 -20.13
CA SER A 407 -15.43 -4.68 -19.01
C SER A 407 -14.81 -3.30 -19.21
N VAL A 408 -14.32 -3.00 -20.41
CA VAL A 408 -13.78 -1.68 -20.76
C VAL A 408 -14.87 -0.61 -20.68
N MET A 409 -16.07 -0.89 -21.20
CA MET A 409 -17.22 0.03 -21.11
C MET A 409 -17.61 0.30 -19.67
N GLY A 410 -17.69 -0.75 -18.84
CA GLY A 410 -18.00 -0.60 -17.40
C GLY A 410 -16.96 0.26 -16.66
N ALA A 411 -15.67 0.01 -16.92
CA ALA A 411 -14.58 0.80 -16.36
C ALA A 411 -14.65 2.27 -16.81
N THR A 412 -14.89 2.51 -18.09
CA THR A 412 -14.99 3.86 -18.66
C THR A 412 -16.16 4.64 -18.07
N LEU A 413 -17.32 4.01 -17.92
CA LEU A 413 -18.50 4.62 -17.30
C LEU A 413 -18.23 4.95 -15.82
N ALA A 414 -17.65 4.02 -15.07
CA ALA A 414 -17.29 4.24 -13.68
C ALA A 414 -16.32 5.43 -13.52
N THR A 415 -15.39 5.61 -14.45
CA THR A 415 -14.43 6.72 -14.43
C THR A 415 -15.10 8.07 -14.75
N LYS A 416 -16.02 8.10 -15.73
CA LYS A 416 -16.71 9.33 -16.13
C LYS A 416 -17.64 9.89 -15.04
N THR A 417 -18.21 9.03 -14.22
CA THR A 417 -19.15 9.43 -13.16
C THR A 417 -18.44 9.78 -11.85
N SER A 418 -17.11 9.78 -11.86
CA SER A 418 -16.34 10.17 -10.70
C SER A 418 -16.45 11.67 -10.46
N THR A 419 -16.93 12.02 -9.27
CA THR A 419 -16.70 13.31 -8.63
C THR A 419 -15.50 13.23 -7.68
N ALA A 420 -14.65 12.21 -7.79
CA ALA A 420 -13.45 12.08 -6.98
C ALA A 420 -12.43 13.11 -7.47
N GLU A 421 -12.17 14.03 -6.63
CA GLU A 421 -11.12 15.02 -6.59
C GLU A 421 -9.72 14.41 -6.78
#